data_bad2796dd259d5d511ca6464a498993c
#
_entry.id   bad2796dd259d5d511ca6464a498993c
#
_cell.length_a   1.000
_cell.length_b   1.000
_cell.length_c   1.000
_cell.angle_alpha   90.00
_cell.angle_beta   90.00
_cell.angle_gamma   90.00
#
_symmetry.space_group_name_H-M   'P 1'
#
loop_
_entity.id
_entity.type
_entity.pdbx_description
1 polymer ?
#
loop_
_entity_poly.entity_id
_entity_poly.type
_entity_poly.pdbx_seq_one_letter_code
_entity_poly.pdbx_strand_id
1 'polypeptide(L)' 'MFRILIAEDEEPIANLIRINLTRSGYECAWASDGKAAADLMEREKFDLALLDIMLPGINGYELMDYAKAC' A
#
# COMPACT_ATOMS: atom_id res chain seq x y z
N MET A 1 13.90 -5.15 8.30
CA MET A 1 13.28 -5.76 7.11
C MET A 1 12.57 -4.69 6.29
N PHE A 2 12.75 -4.73 5.00
CA PHE A 2 12.12 -3.76 4.10
C PHE A 2 10.62 -4.02 4.02
N ARG A 3 9.81 -3.02 4.33
CA ARG A 3 8.35 -3.15 4.42
C ARG A 3 7.69 -2.37 3.29
N ILE A 4 6.74 -3.02 2.62
CA ILE A 4 6.04 -2.45 1.47
C ILE A 4 4.54 -2.45 1.75
N LEU A 5 3.91 -1.29 1.57
CA LEU A 5 2.45 -1.17 1.60
C LEU A 5 1.93 -1.31 0.17
N ILE A 6 0.97 -2.21 -0.02
CA ILE A 6 0.29 -2.41 -1.30
C ILE A 6 -1.12 -1.85 -1.16
N ALA A 7 -1.43 -0.79 -1.90
CA ALA A 7 -2.76 -0.19 -1.92
C ALA A 7 -3.41 -0.52 -3.27
N GLU A 8 -4.29 -1.52 -3.28
CA GLU A 8 -4.92 -2.05 -4.47
C GLU A 8 -6.33 -2.55 -4.13
N ASP A 9 -7.35 -2.13 -4.88
CA ASP A 9 -8.73 -2.52 -4.62
C ASP A 9 -9.07 -3.92 -5.16
N GLU A 10 -8.30 -4.45 -6.09
CA GLU A 10 -8.51 -5.79 -6.63
C GLU A 10 -7.64 -6.81 -5.90
N GLU A 11 -8.27 -7.68 -5.12
CA GLU A 11 -7.58 -8.67 -4.32
C GLU A 11 -6.66 -9.61 -5.14
N PRO A 12 -7.08 -10.14 -6.29
CA PRO A 12 -6.19 -11.01 -7.07
C PRO A 12 -4.89 -10.33 -7.50
N ILE A 13 -4.96 -9.03 -7.85
CA ILE A 13 -3.78 -8.25 -8.23
C ILE A 13 -2.89 -8.01 -7.01
N ALA A 14 -3.49 -7.61 -5.89
CA ALA A 14 -2.77 -7.40 -4.65
C ALA A 14 -2.04 -8.67 -4.20
N ASN A 15 -2.71 -9.82 -4.29
CA ASN A 15 -2.11 -11.10 -3.93
C ASN A 15 -0.93 -11.47 -4.81
N LEU A 16 -1.04 -11.22 -6.13
CA LEU A 16 0.04 -11.49 -7.06
C LEU A 16 1.29 -10.67 -6.70
N ILE A 17 1.09 -9.37 -6.45
CA ILE A 17 2.17 -8.47 -6.06
C ILE A 17 2.79 -8.93 -4.74
N ARG A 18 1.96 -9.23 -3.75
CA ARG A 18 2.41 -9.66 -2.42
C ARG A 18 3.24 -10.95 -2.50
N ILE A 19 2.78 -11.92 -3.26
CA ILE A 19 3.50 -13.20 -3.42
C ILE A 19 4.89 -12.96 -4.01
N ASN A 20 4.98 -12.16 -5.06
CA ASN A 20 6.25 -11.88 -5.72
C ASN A 20 7.22 -11.13 -4.79
N LEU A 21 6.73 -10.14 -4.07
CA LEU A 21 7.56 -9.35 -3.16
C LEU A 21 8.00 -10.18 -1.95
N THR A 22 7.12 -11.00 -1.41
CA THR A 22 7.45 -11.89 -0.28
C THR A 22 8.54 -12.89 -0.67
N ARG A 23 8.48 -13.41 -1.89
CA ARG A 23 9.54 -14.30 -2.40
C ARG A 23 10.89 -13.61 -2.48
N SER A 24 10.90 -12.31 -2.69
CA SER A 24 12.13 -11.52 -2.76
C SER A 24 12.64 -11.09 -1.38
N GLY A 25 11.97 -11.49 -0.31
CA GLY A 25 12.39 -11.21 1.05
C GLY A 25 11.79 -9.95 1.67
N TYR A 26 10.81 -9.33 1.03
CA TYR A 26 10.14 -8.14 1.57
C TYR A 26 8.95 -8.54 2.43
N GLU A 27 8.62 -7.67 3.39
CA GLU A 27 7.41 -7.80 4.19
C GLU A 27 6.34 -6.88 3.60
N CYS A 28 5.13 -7.41 3.39
CA CYS A 28 4.07 -6.66 2.72
C CYS A 28 2.83 -6.55 3.60
N ALA A 29 2.16 -5.40 3.51
CA ALA A 29 0.82 -5.20 4.04
C ALA A 29 -0.08 -4.73 2.89
N TRP A 30 -1.34 -5.13 2.93
CA TRP A 30 -2.31 -4.78 1.89
C TRP A 30 -3.43 -3.92 2.44
N ALA A 31 -3.75 -2.86 1.71
CA ALA A 31 -4.92 -2.04 1.94
C ALA A 31 -5.81 -2.07 0.71
N SER A 32 -7.10 -2.34 0.90
CA SER A 32 -8.05 -2.47 -0.21
C SER A 32 -8.63 -1.14 -0.68
N ASP A 33 -8.44 -0.08 0.08
CA ASP A 33 -8.87 1.25 -0.29
C ASP A 33 -7.92 2.31 0.28
N GLY A 34 -8.11 3.56 -0.16
CA GLY A 34 -7.24 4.65 0.24
C GLY A 34 -7.30 4.96 1.72
N LYS A 35 -8.47 4.81 2.33
CA LYS A 35 -8.64 5.08 3.75
C LYS A 35 -7.89 4.06 4.61
N ALA A 36 -7.98 2.78 4.25
CA ALA A 36 -7.25 1.73 4.93
C ALA A 36 -5.74 1.92 4.77
N ALA A 37 -5.29 2.33 3.58
CA ALA A 37 -3.89 2.62 3.33
C ALA A 37 -3.38 3.77 4.20
N ALA A 38 -4.15 4.85 4.31
CA ALA A 38 -3.80 5.99 5.15
C ALA A 38 -3.71 5.57 6.62
N ASP A 39 -4.66 4.77 7.10
CA ASP A 39 -4.65 4.27 8.48
C ASP A 39 -3.40 3.43 8.77
N LEU A 40 -3.01 2.57 7.82
CA LEU A 40 -1.80 1.76 7.97
C LEU A 40 -0.55 2.62 8.01
N MET A 41 -0.47 3.65 7.18
CA MET A 41 0.66 4.57 7.17
C MET A 41 0.81 5.35 8.48
N GLU A 42 -0.30 5.62 9.17
CA GLU A 42 -0.26 6.28 10.47
C GLU A 42 0.23 5.36 11.58
N ARG A 43 -0.11 4.08 11.51
CA ARG A 43 0.19 3.12 12.58
C ARG A 43 1.51 2.41 12.42
N GLU A 44 2.00 2.28 11.18
CA GLU A 44 3.20 1.50 10.87
C GLU A 44 4.09 2.25 9.92
N LYS A 45 5.38 1.94 9.97
CA LYS A 45 6.34 2.52 9.03
C LYS A 45 6.52 1.60 7.84
N PHE A 46 6.52 2.20 6.65
CA PHE A 46 6.78 1.50 5.41
C PHE A 46 7.95 2.16 4.67
N ASP A 47 8.75 1.32 4.02
CA ASP A 47 9.88 1.81 3.21
C ASP A 47 9.44 2.20 1.81
N LEU A 48 8.36 1.58 1.32
CA LEU A 48 7.82 1.83 -0.01
C LEU A 48 6.31 1.62 0.00
N ALA A 49 5.59 2.39 -0.81
CA ALA A 49 4.17 2.20 -1.02
C ALA A 49 3.89 2.05 -2.52
N LEU A 50 3.16 0.99 -2.89
CA LEU A 50 2.68 0.77 -4.25
C LEU A 50 1.20 1.15 -4.27
N LEU A 51 0.88 2.22 -5.00
CA LEU A 51 -0.45 2.82 -4.95
C LEU A 51 -1.19 2.69 -6.28
N ASP A 52 -2.46 2.30 -6.21
CA ASP A 52 -3.39 2.42 -7.34
C ASP A 52 -4.08 3.78 -7.23
N ILE A 53 -3.93 4.61 -8.26
CA ILE A 53 -4.45 5.98 -8.28
C ILE A 53 -5.99 6.01 -8.17
N MET A 54 -6.65 4.96 -8.60
CA MET A 54 -8.10 4.88 -8.65
C MET A 54 -8.74 4.21 -7.44
N LEU A 55 -8.02 4.15 -6.31
CA LEU A 55 -8.55 3.55 -5.09
C LEU A 55 -9.82 4.25 -4.60
N PRO A 56 -10.81 3.48 -4.12
CA PRO A 56 -11.99 4.07 -3.49
C PRO A 56 -11.63 4.82 -2.20
N GLY A 57 -12.38 5.84 -1.89
CA GLY A 57 -12.29 6.59 -0.65
C GLY A 57 -11.30 7.75 -0.68
N ILE A 58 -10.13 7.53 -1.24
CA ILE A 58 -9.11 8.58 -1.42
C ILE A 58 -8.37 8.25 -2.72
N ASN A 59 -8.10 9.24 -3.57
CA ASN A 59 -7.40 8.95 -4.81
C ASN A 59 -5.89 8.79 -4.56
N GLY A 60 -5.19 8.15 -5.52
CA GLY A 60 -3.77 7.85 -5.36
C GLY A 60 -2.90 9.08 -5.18
N TYR A 61 -3.28 10.22 -5.79
CA TYR A 61 -2.52 11.46 -5.64
C TYR A 61 -2.63 12.02 -4.22
N GLU A 62 -3.82 11.99 -3.65
CA GLU A 62 -4.03 12.42 -2.27
C GLU A 62 -3.27 11.52 -1.29
N LEU A 63 -3.27 10.22 -1.53
CA LEU A 63 -2.56 9.27 -0.71
C LEU A 63 -1.05 9.46 -0.79
N MET A 64 -0.53 9.77 -1.99
CA MET A 64 0.88 10.11 -2.15
C MET A 64 1.27 11.35 -1.38
N ASP A 65 0.44 12.39 -1.40
CA ASP A 65 0.68 13.59 -0.63
C ASP A 65 0.69 13.30 0.87
N TYR A 66 -0.23 12.46 1.33
CA TYR A 66 -0.28 12.02 2.72
C TYR A 66 1.01 11.28 3.11
N ALA A 67 1.44 10.36 2.28
CA ALA A 67 2.66 9.59 2.52
C ALA A 67 3.91 10.47 2.60
N LYS A 68 3.99 11.51 1.76
CA LYS A 68 5.10 12.45 1.78
C LYS A 68 5.12 13.31 3.05
N ALA A 69 3.95 13.57 3.62
CA ALA A 69 3.84 14.36 4.85
C ALA A 69 4.25 13.56 6.10
N CYS A 70 4.20 12.25 6.01
CA CYS A 70 4.61 11.35 7.08
C CYS A 70 6.04 10.87 6.85
#